data_63cbe585cb4f18cb00a2405b0b545cc4
#
_entry.id   63cbe585cb4f18cb00a2405b0b545cc4
#
_cell.length_a   1.000
_cell.length_b   1.000
_cell.length_c   1.000
_cell.angle_alpha   90.00
_cell.angle_beta   90.00
_cell.angle_gamma   90.00
#
_symmetry.space_group_name_H-M   'P 1'
#
loop_
_entity.id
_entity.type
_entity.pdbx_description
1 polymer ?
#
loop_
_entity_poly.entity_id
_entity_poly.type
_entity_poly.pdbx_seq_one_letter_code
_entity_poly.pdbx_strand_id
1 'polypeptide(L)'
;RIAPFLVCHGEEGQSQTENTPSLGAQQAPHALIQLFMFREKLRTFLPMNEMAKGLSDDDLRIFSDFIARMPKPAPPADAGEPLRLQRGQMLAQQHRCDTCHNPDFSGKENVPRIANQREDYLAKTLGQYKDNSRHGYDGSIAYVMATITPDQIADLAYFIARVR
;
A
#
# COMPACT_ATOMS: atom_id res chain seq x y z
N ARG A 1 -18.02 13.77 -1.92
CA ARG A 1 -18.11 12.67 -0.95
C ARG A 1 -16.75 12.03 -0.64
N ILE A 2 -15.82 12.03 -1.61
CA ILE A 2 -14.46 11.53 -1.36
C ILE A 2 -13.61 12.54 -0.57
N ALA A 3 -13.96 13.81 -0.57
CA ALA A 3 -13.17 14.86 0.04
C ALA A 3 -12.71 14.59 1.49
N PRO A 4 -13.53 14.01 2.39
CA PRO A 4 -13.08 13.72 3.75
C PRO A 4 -11.89 12.73 3.81
N PHE A 5 -11.80 11.81 2.86
CA PHE A 5 -10.67 10.86 2.79
C PHE A 5 -9.37 11.58 2.41
N LEU A 6 -9.46 12.59 1.55
CA LEU A 6 -8.29 13.30 1.04
C LEU A 6 -7.61 14.16 2.10
N VAL A 7 -8.30 14.48 3.19
CA VAL A 7 -7.69 15.19 4.33
C VAL A 7 -6.48 14.42 4.89
N CYS A 8 -6.58 13.10 4.98
CA CYS A 8 -5.50 12.26 5.48
C CYS A 8 -4.62 11.70 4.36
N HIS A 9 -5.24 11.34 3.23
CA HIS A 9 -4.54 10.67 2.13
C HIS A 9 -3.91 11.64 1.11
N GLY A 10 -4.11 12.94 1.29
CA GLY A 10 -3.58 13.98 0.38
C GLY A 10 -4.53 14.31 -0.76
N GLU A 11 -4.63 15.59 -1.11
CA GLU A 11 -5.56 16.06 -2.16
C GLU A 11 -5.28 15.43 -3.52
N GLU A 12 -4.00 15.20 -3.81
CA GLU A 12 -3.57 14.55 -5.05
C GLU A 12 -3.20 13.08 -4.85
N GLY A 13 -3.61 12.50 -3.72
CA GLY A 13 -3.35 11.09 -3.43
C GLY A 13 -1.94 10.80 -2.92
N GLN A 14 -1.16 11.83 -2.60
CA GLN A 14 0.14 11.67 -1.93
C GLN A 14 0.03 12.08 -0.48
N SER A 15 0.06 11.10 0.43
CA SER A 15 -0.16 11.33 1.85
C SER A 15 1.04 11.98 2.53
N GLN A 16 0.77 13.00 3.35
CA GLN A 16 1.73 13.60 4.27
C GLN A 16 1.47 13.17 5.73
N THR A 17 0.46 12.34 5.95
CA THR A 17 0.05 11.88 7.27
C THR A 17 0.77 10.58 7.60
N GLU A 18 1.38 10.54 8.79
CA GLU A 18 2.12 9.36 9.27
C GLU A 18 1.24 8.10 9.24
N ASN A 19 1.83 7.00 8.78
CA ASN A 19 1.20 5.69 8.68
C ASN A 19 -0.10 5.65 7.85
N THR A 20 -0.36 6.68 7.06
CA THR A 20 -1.52 6.76 6.17
C THR A 20 -1.04 6.62 4.73
N PRO A 21 -1.58 5.67 3.96
CA PRO A 21 -1.06 5.41 2.62
C PRO A 21 -1.38 6.51 1.62
N SER A 22 -0.46 6.73 0.70
CA SER A 22 -0.74 7.43 -0.54
C SER A 22 -1.66 6.56 -1.39
N LEU A 23 -2.64 7.18 -2.04
CA LEU A 23 -3.64 6.48 -2.85
C LEU A 23 -3.43 6.66 -4.35
N GLY A 24 -2.61 7.64 -4.76
CA GLY A 24 -2.46 8.00 -6.16
C GLY A 24 -2.10 6.82 -7.04
N ALA A 25 -2.77 6.71 -8.18
CA ALA A 25 -2.58 5.66 -9.18
C ALA A 25 -2.68 4.23 -8.61
N GLN A 26 -3.38 4.03 -7.48
CA GLN A 26 -3.62 2.69 -6.95
C GLN A 26 -4.54 1.92 -7.89
N GLN A 27 -4.36 0.62 -7.94
CA GLN A 27 -5.20 -0.27 -8.75
C GLN A 27 -6.65 -0.23 -8.28
N ALA A 28 -7.59 0.08 -9.17
CA ALA A 28 -9.00 0.23 -8.81
C ALA A 28 -9.59 -1.02 -8.14
N PRO A 29 -9.34 -2.25 -8.64
CA PRO A 29 -9.83 -3.44 -7.95
C PRO A 29 -9.29 -3.58 -6.53
N HIS A 30 -8.01 -3.27 -6.30
CA HIS A 30 -7.43 -3.29 -4.96
C HIS A 30 -8.09 -2.26 -4.04
N ALA A 31 -8.24 -1.01 -4.51
CA ALA A 31 -8.87 0.05 -3.73
C ALA A 31 -10.31 -0.32 -3.36
N LEU A 32 -11.06 -0.87 -4.31
CA LEU A 32 -12.44 -1.32 -4.07
C LEU A 32 -12.50 -2.38 -2.99
N ILE A 33 -11.64 -3.39 -3.06
CA ILE A 33 -11.59 -4.47 -2.07
C ILE A 33 -11.25 -3.91 -0.69
N GLN A 34 -10.29 -3.00 -0.58
CA GLN A 34 -9.92 -2.40 0.70
C GLN A 34 -11.06 -1.58 1.31
N LEU A 35 -11.73 -0.76 0.52
CA LEU A 35 -12.90 -0.02 0.98
C LEU A 35 -14.02 -0.95 1.43
N PHE A 36 -14.29 -2.01 0.68
CA PHE A 36 -15.24 -3.06 1.05
C PHE A 36 -14.86 -3.71 2.39
N MET A 37 -13.59 -4.10 2.54
CA MET A 37 -13.12 -4.75 3.77
C MET A 37 -13.25 -3.82 4.98
N PHE A 38 -13.00 -2.52 4.82
CA PHE A 38 -13.22 -1.57 5.90
C PHE A 38 -14.70 -1.41 6.23
N ARG A 39 -15.55 -1.31 5.22
CA ARG A 39 -17.00 -1.19 5.42
C ARG A 39 -17.57 -2.39 6.16
N GLU A 40 -17.16 -3.59 5.76
CA GLU A 40 -17.66 -4.86 6.33
C GLU A 40 -16.87 -5.29 7.57
N LYS A 41 -15.92 -4.48 8.05
CA LYS A 41 -15.07 -4.78 9.22
C LYS A 41 -14.22 -6.05 9.07
N LEU A 42 -13.93 -6.44 7.84
CA LEU A 42 -12.99 -7.53 7.53
C LEU A 42 -11.54 -7.08 7.67
N ARG A 43 -11.30 -5.78 7.58
CA ARG A 43 -10.04 -5.12 7.90
C ARG A 43 -10.34 -4.06 8.97
N THR A 44 -9.58 -4.09 10.07
CA THR A 44 -9.83 -3.22 11.22
C THR A 44 -8.81 -2.10 11.29
N PHE A 45 -9.28 -0.89 11.16
CA PHE A 45 -8.59 0.35 11.45
C PHE A 45 -9.67 1.41 11.68
N LEU A 46 -9.88 1.79 12.94
CA LEU A 46 -11.08 2.55 13.33
C LEU A 46 -11.38 3.77 12.46
N PRO A 47 -10.43 4.67 12.14
CA PRO A 47 -10.77 5.80 11.29
C PRO A 47 -11.37 5.38 9.95
N MET A 48 -10.77 4.38 9.28
CA MET A 48 -11.27 3.92 7.99
C MET A 48 -12.58 3.13 8.11
N ASN A 49 -12.76 2.34 9.18
CA ASN A 49 -14.03 1.64 9.40
C ASN A 49 -15.18 2.63 9.55
N GLU A 50 -14.99 3.71 10.30
CA GLU A 50 -16.01 4.75 10.46
C GLU A 50 -16.26 5.51 9.16
N MET A 51 -15.20 5.83 8.42
CA MET A 51 -15.30 6.52 7.14
C MET A 51 -16.03 5.71 6.09
N ALA A 52 -15.82 4.40 6.07
CA ALA A 52 -16.35 3.52 5.03
C ALA A 52 -17.76 2.97 5.33
N LYS A 53 -18.21 2.96 6.58
CA LYS A 53 -19.44 2.27 6.99
C LYS A 53 -20.71 2.71 6.26
N GLY A 54 -20.75 3.95 5.80
CA GLY A 54 -21.92 4.51 5.10
C GLY A 54 -21.81 4.48 3.57
N LEU A 55 -20.75 3.89 3.02
CA LEU A 55 -20.55 3.86 1.57
C LEU A 55 -21.43 2.80 0.91
N SER A 56 -22.08 3.18 -0.19
CA SER A 56 -22.80 2.25 -1.06
C SER A 56 -21.83 1.49 -1.97
N ASP A 57 -22.30 0.44 -2.64
CA ASP A 57 -21.51 -0.26 -3.66
C ASP A 57 -21.10 0.69 -4.80
N ASP A 58 -21.97 1.61 -5.18
CA ASP A 58 -21.64 2.61 -6.19
C ASP A 58 -20.55 3.58 -5.70
N ASP A 59 -20.60 3.97 -4.42
CA ASP A 59 -19.52 4.78 -3.83
C ASP A 59 -18.17 4.05 -3.91
N LEU A 60 -18.16 2.74 -3.60
CA LEU A 60 -16.93 1.95 -3.68
C LEU A 60 -16.34 1.97 -5.09
N ARG A 61 -17.18 1.82 -6.11
CA ARG A 61 -16.73 1.86 -7.53
C ARG A 61 -16.25 3.24 -7.92
N ILE A 62 -17.01 4.27 -7.61
CA ILE A 62 -16.68 5.65 -7.96
C ILE A 62 -15.35 6.08 -7.31
N PHE A 63 -15.20 5.78 -6.02
CA PHE A 63 -13.98 6.14 -5.28
C PHE A 63 -12.77 5.38 -5.78
N SER A 64 -12.93 4.10 -6.08
CA SER A 64 -11.83 3.27 -6.62
C SER A 64 -11.37 3.77 -7.99
N ASP A 65 -12.30 4.12 -8.87
CA ASP A 65 -11.98 4.69 -10.18
C ASP A 65 -11.31 6.06 -10.06
N PHE A 66 -11.78 6.89 -9.13
CA PHE A 66 -11.17 8.19 -8.87
C PHE A 66 -9.72 8.03 -8.39
N ILE A 67 -9.49 7.15 -7.43
CA ILE A 67 -8.15 6.85 -6.88
C ILE A 67 -7.21 6.38 -7.99
N ALA A 68 -7.67 5.50 -8.86
CA ALA A 68 -6.84 4.96 -9.94
C ALA A 68 -6.39 6.04 -10.96
N ARG A 69 -7.16 7.12 -11.07
CA ARG A 69 -6.84 8.24 -11.97
C ARG A 69 -6.04 9.37 -11.32
N MET A 70 -5.80 9.31 -10.01
CA MET A 70 -4.97 10.28 -9.33
C MET A 70 -3.50 10.16 -9.77
N PRO A 71 -2.70 11.22 -9.67
CA PRO A 71 -1.29 11.17 -10.03
C PRO A 71 -0.52 10.10 -9.24
N LYS A 72 0.50 9.53 -9.85
CA LYS A 72 1.42 8.61 -9.16
C LYS A 72 2.13 9.36 -8.04
N PRO A 73 2.25 8.77 -6.84
CA PRO A 73 3.08 9.36 -5.80
C PRO A 73 4.52 9.51 -6.27
N ALA A 74 5.14 10.62 -5.91
CA ALA A 74 6.54 10.86 -6.19
C ALA A 74 7.43 10.15 -5.16
N PRO A 75 8.64 9.70 -5.54
CA PRO A 75 9.60 9.22 -4.57
C PRO A 75 10.04 10.36 -3.64
N PRO A 76 10.55 10.06 -2.41
CA PRO A 76 11.14 11.07 -1.55
C PRO A 76 12.23 11.86 -2.28
N ALA A 77 12.44 13.11 -1.85
CA ALA A 77 13.47 13.97 -2.44
C ALA A 77 14.89 13.44 -2.21
N ASP A 78 15.12 12.77 -1.07
CA ASP A 78 16.42 12.17 -0.78
C ASP A 78 16.69 10.97 -1.71
N ALA A 79 17.96 10.81 -2.09
CA ALA A 79 18.37 9.71 -2.96
C ALA A 79 18.44 8.36 -2.21
N GLY A 80 18.46 8.41 -0.88
CA GLY A 80 18.60 7.25 -0.02
C GLY A 80 20.03 6.76 0.16
N GLU A 81 20.24 5.93 1.17
CA GLU A 81 21.54 5.30 1.43
C GLU A 81 21.76 4.14 0.45
N PRO A 82 22.86 4.18 -0.35
CA PRO A 82 23.11 3.17 -1.39
C PRO A 82 23.09 1.73 -0.87
N LEU A 83 23.66 1.46 0.28
CA LEU A 83 23.72 0.09 0.83
C LEU A 83 22.34 -0.41 1.28
N ARG A 84 21.51 0.45 1.86
CA ARG A 84 20.13 0.08 2.21
C ARG A 84 19.29 -0.16 0.97
N LEU A 85 19.43 0.68 -0.03
CA LEU A 85 18.73 0.49 -1.31
C LEU A 85 19.12 -0.83 -1.95
N GLN A 86 20.42 -1.15 -1.94
CA GLN A 86 20.91 -2.41 -2.49
C GLN A 86 20.34 -3.62 -1.73
N ARG A 87 20.38 -3.60 -0.39
CA ARG A 87 19.79 -4.69 0.42
C ARG A 87 18.31 -4.86 0.14
N GLY A 88 17.56 -3.77 0.11
CA GLY A 88 16.13 -3.81 -0.18
C GLY A 88 15.83 -4.35 -1.58
N GLN A 89 16.59 -3.93 -2.57
CA GLN A 89 16.47 -4.42 -3.94
C GLN A 89 16.75 -5.93 -4.03
N MET A 90 17.82 -6.38 -3.38
CA MET A 90 18.17 -7.81 -3.35
C MET A 90 17.07 -8.64 -2.69
N LEU A 91 16.49 -8.14 -1.58
CA LEU A 91 15.37 -8.81 -0.91
C LEU A 91 14.14 -8.88 -1.81
N ALA A 92 13.81 -7.79 -2.50
CA ALA A 92 12.68 -7.77 -3.43
C ALA A 92 12.87 -8.79 -4.56
N GLN A 93 14.09 -8.93 -5.08
CA GLN A 93 14.42 -9.93 -6.10
C GLN A 93 14.36 -11.35 -5.55
N GLN A 94 14.96 -11.57 -4.38
CA GLN A 94 15.01 -12.89 -3.73
C GLN A 94 13.60 -13.42 -3.45
N HIS A 95 12.69 -12.56 -3.00
CA HIS A 95 11.33 -12.93 -2.66
C HIS A 95 10.34 -12.74 -3.82
N ARG A 96 10.83 -12.41 -5.01
CA ARG A 96 10.04 -12.34 -6.24
C ARG A 96 8.84 -11.38 -6.14
N CYS A 97 9.03 -10.25 -5.47
CA CYS A 97 7.97 -9.25 -5.30
C CYS A 97 7.43 -8.76 -6.66
N ASP A 98 8.30 -8.63 -7.65
CA ASP A 98 7.98 -8.22 -9.01
C ASP A 98 7.04 -9.18 -9.75
N THR A 99 7.00 -10.45 -9.37
CA THR A 99 6.13 -11.43 -10.02
C THR A 99 4.66 -11.06 -9.88
N CYS A 100 4.26 -10.56 -8.72
CA CYS A 100 2.88 -10.15 -8.47
C CYS A 100 2.69 -8.64 -8.65
N HIS A 101 3.66 -7.82 -8.18
CA HIS A 101 3.53 -6.36 -8.17
C HIS A 101 4.03 -5.68 -9.45
N ASN A 102 4.48 -6.40 -10.45
CA ASN A 102 5.16 -5.96 -11.68
C ASN A 102 6.61 -5.49 -11.42
N PRO A 103 7.47 -5.50 -12.45
CA PRO A 103 8.86 -5.06 -12.32
C PRO A 103 9.03 -3.62 -11.83
N ASP A 104 8.07 -2.74 -12.12
CA ASP A 104 8.06 -1.34 -11.68
C ASP A 104 7.24 -1.15 -10.38
N PHE A 105 6.75 -2.23 -9.77
CA PHE A 105 5.91 -2.22 -8.57
C PHE A 105 4.62 -1.41 -8.71
N SER A 106 4.11 -1.28 -9.93
CA SER A 106 2.85 -0.59 -10.21
C SER A 106 1.60 -1.37 -9.80
N GLY A 107 1.74 -2.69 -9.61
CA GLY A 107 0.62 -3.57 -9.31
C GLY A 107 -0.24 -3.88 -10.53
N LYS A 108 -1.20 -4.76 -10.33
CA LYS A 108 -2.17 -5.15 -11.37
C LYS A 108 -3.39 -5.78 -10.72
N GLU A 109 -4.57 -5.43 -11.20
CA GLU A 109 -5.84 -5.97 -10.68
C GLU A 109 -5.96 -5.76 -9.17
N ASN A 110 -6.10 -6.83 -8.38
CA ASN A 110 -6.18 -6.73 -6.92
C ASN A 110 -4.81 -6.72 -6.23
N VAL A 111 -3.72 -6.83 -6.97
CA VAL A 111 -2.36 -6.68 -6.42
C VAL A 111 -1.99 -5.19 -6.41
N PRO A 112 -1.71 -4.61 -5.24
CA PRO A 112 -1.57 -3.16 -5.14
C PRO A 112 -0.31 -2.62 -5.79
N ARG A 113 -0.39 -1.38 -6.26
CA ARG A 113 0.77 -0.54 -6.48
C ARG A 113 1.45 -0.32 -5.14
N ILE A 114 2.75 -0.61 -5.07
CA ILE A 114 3.57 -0.36 -3.88
C ILE A 114 4.71 0.62 -4.15
N ALA A 115 5.02 0.89 -5.41
CA ALA A 115 6.04 1.86 -5.80
C ALA A 115 5.77 3.22 -5.19
N ASN A 116 6.77 3.77 -4.52
CA ASN A 116 6.72 5.10 -3.90
C ASN A 116 5.61 5.30 -2.86
N GLN A 117 5.16 4.19 -2.26
CA GLN A 117 4.31 4.24 -1.07
C GLN A 117 5.12 4.78 0.10
N ARG A 118 4.46 5.37 1.09
CA ARG A 118 5.13 5.85 2.30
C ARG A 118 5.91 4.73 2.97
N GLU A 119 7.15 5.01 3.32
CA GLU A 119 8.04 4.03 3.95
C GLU A 119 7.47 3.51 5.28
N ASP A 120 6.95 4.41 6.12
CA ASP A 120 6.35 4.03 7.40
C ASP A 120 5.14 3.12 7.23
N TYR A 121 4.28 3.43 6.26
CA TYR A 121 3.12 2.61 5.94
C TYR A 121 3.52 1.23 5.41
N LEU A 122 4.52 1.18 4.52
CA LEU A 122 5.05 -0.09 4.00
C LEU A 122 5.60 -0.96 5.13
N ALA A 123 6.44 -0.40 6.00
CA ALA A 123 7.02 -1.15 7.11
C ALA A 123 5.94 -1.68 8.05
N LYS A 124 4.98 -0.85 8.40
CA LYS A 124 3.83 -1.25 9.24
C LYS A 124 3.03 -2.37 8.58
N THR A 125 2.67 -2.20 7.32
CA THR A 125 1.82 -3.15 6.59
C THR A 125 2.52 -4.50 6.41
N LEU A 126 3.78 -4.50 6.00
CA LEU A 126 4.55 -5.73 5.84
C LEU A 126 4.70 -6.46 7.19
N GLY A 127 4.93 -5.73 8.27
CA GLY A 127 4.96 -6.29 9.62
C GLY A 127 3.64 -6.91 10.02
N GLN A 128 2.52 -6.27 9.69
CA GLN A 128 1.18 -6.80 9.99
C GLN A 128 0.86 -8.09 9.21
N TYR A 129 1.31 -8.21 7.97
CA TYR A 129 1.18 -9.47 7.24
C TYR A 129 2.06 -10.56 7.84
N LYS A 130 3.26 -10.20 8.31
CA LYS A 130 4.17 -11.15 8.97
C LYS A 130 3.59 -11.70 10.26
N ASP A 131 2.99 -10.87 11.10
CA ASP A 131 2.44 -11.29 12.40
C ASP A 131 0.96 -11.70 12.35
N ASN A 132 0.37 -11.73 11.15
CA ASN A 132 -1.03 -12.07 10.89
C ASN A 132 -2.05 -11.13 11.57
N SER A 133 -1.66 -9.93 11.95
CA SER A 133 -2.61 -8.92 12.46
C SER A 133 -3.42 -8.26 11.33
N ARG A 134 -2.98 -8.41 10.08
CA ARG A 134 -3.71 -8.01 8.87
C ARG A 134 -3.82 -9.20 7.93
N HIS A 135 -5.03 -9.45 7.44
CA HIS A 135 -5.28 -10.48 6.44
C HIS A 135 -5.42 -9.82 5.06
N GLY A 136 -4.74 -10.39 4.06
CA GLY A 136 -4.91 -9.97 2.68
C GLY A 136 -6.19 -10.53 2.07
N TYR A 137 -6.50 -10.08 0.86
CA TYR A 137 -7.58 -10.66 0.05
C TYR A 137 -7.32 -12.16 -0.19
N ASP A 138 -6.06 -12.52 -0.39
CA ASP A 138 -5.61 -13.90 -0.39
C ASP A 138 -4.41 -14.05 0.58
N GLY A 139 -3.98 -15.27 0.84
CA GLY A 139 -2.92 -15.56 1.81
C GLY A 139 -1.49 -15.38 1.30
N SER A 140 -1.30 -14.99 0.03
CA SER A 140 0.02 -15.01 -0.61
C SER A 140 1.03 -14.10 0.07
N ILE A 141 0.64 -12.86 0.40
CA ILE A 141 1.57 -11.91 1.01
C ILE A 141 1.99 -12.34 2.43
N ALA A 142 1.07 -12.88 3.22
CA ALA A 142 1.39 -13.39 4.56
C ALA A 142 2.39 -14.56 4.47
N TYR A 143 2.20 -15.45 3.50
CA TYR A 143 3.11 -16.57 3.25
C TYR A 143 4.53 -16.06 2.92
N VAL A 144 4.65 -15.10 2.02
CA VAL A 144 5.96 -14.51 1.67
C VAL A 144 6.61 -13.84 2.88
N MET A 145 5.83 -13.07 3.66
CA MET A 145 6.36 -12.31 4.79
C MET A 145 6.77 -13.18 5.97
N ALA A 146 6.30 -14.41 6.07
CA ALA A 146 6.57 -15.29 7.20
C ALA A 146 8.07 -15.49 7.47
N THR A 147 8.89 -15.54 6.43
CA THR A 147 10.34 -15.80 6.52
C THR A 147 11.20 -14.53 6.53
N ILE A 148 10.60 -13.36 6.37
CA ILE A 148 11.34 -12.09 6.29
C ILE A 148 11.48 -11.48 7.69
N THR A 149 12.70 -11.13 8.09
CA THR A 149 12.94 -10.55 9.42
C THR A 149 12.51 -9.10 9.50
N PRO A 150 12.30 -8.55 10.73
CA PRO A 150 11.97 -7.13 10.89
C PRO A 150 12.99 -6.18 10.27
N ASP A 151 14.30 -6.46 10.37
CA ASP A 151 15.35 -5.65 9.75
C ASP A 151 15.25 -5.68 8.23
N GLN A 152 14.94 -6.85 7.67
CA GLN A 152 14.72 -7.00 6.22
C GLN A 152 13.46 -6.26 5.76
N ILE A 153 12.41 -6.25 6.56
CA ILE A 153 11.21 -5.45 6.30
C ILE A 153 11.56 -3.97 6.20
N ALA A 154 12.39 -3.47 7.12
CA ALA A 154 12.82 -2.08 7.10
C ALA A 154 13.58 -1.73 5.80
N ASP A 155 14.47 -2.59 5.34
CA ASP A 155 15.21 -2.38 4.09
C ASP A 155 14.32 -2.48 2.85
N LEU A 156 13.36 -3.43 2.85
CA LEU A 156 12.37 -3.53 1.77
C LEU A 156 11.52 -2.26 1.67
N ALA A 157 10.97 -1.80 2.79
CA ALA A 157 10.15 -0.58 2.83
C ALA A 157 10.95 0.64 2.35
N TYR A 158 12.20 0.73 2.78
CA TYR A 158 13.11 1.80 2.38
C TYR A 158 13.34 1.84 0.86
N PHE A 159 13.61 0.68 0.28
CA PHE A 159 13.83 0.54 -1.16
C PHE A 159 12.55 0.84 -1.97
N ILE A 160 11.42 0.19 -1.62
CA ILE A 160 10.17 0.31 -2.37
C ILE A 160 9.65 1.75 -2.34
N ALA A 161 9.79 2.44 -1.23
CA ALA A 161 9.41 3.85 -1.12
C ALA A 161 10.23 4.76 -2.06
N ARG A 162 11.42 4.35 -2.47
CA ARG A 162 12.38 5.16 -3.23
C ARG A 162 12.64 4.68 -4.66
N VAL A 163 11.86 3.75 -5.17
CA VAL A 163 12.03 3.31 -6.58
C VAL A 163 11.83 4.49 -7.54
N ARG A 164 12.66 4.55 -8.60
CA ARG A 164 12.65 5.63 -9.59
C ARG A 164 12.55 5.08 -11.00
#